data_9e7ce69e070a576a6ada91bb8a3e8904
#
_entry.id   9e7ce69e070a576a6ada91bb8a3e8904
#
_cell.length_a   1.000
_cell.length_b   1.000
_cell.length_c   1.000
_cell.angle_alpha   90.00
_cell.angle_beta   90.00
_cell.angle_gamma   90.00
#
_symmetry.space_group_name_H-M   'P 1'
#
loop_
_entity.id
_entity.type
_entity.pdbx_description
1 polymer ?
#
loop_
_entity_poly.entity_id
_entity_poly.type
_entity_poly.pdbx_seq_one_letter_code
_entity_poly.pdbx_strand_id
1 'polypeptide(L)'
;MRLLISWGALTSDFENSEVNKAGPNYLYHKHFFSHDKHVILSSAKSDDTRTEKLVNVLKRDFKDHNTECEYMNVGDVIDVREIKTKIERILGKHASDEIDLFISPGTPAMQVAWYLCHTTMGLNTNLFQTRPAKFAKDKSKPELIKVDVETSSLPVTAILHQSSMESSDEKTDYQITGSIKPVYEKAEKIAQTDDVTVLILGESGTGKE
;
A
#
# COMPACT_ATOMS: atom_id res chain seq x y z
N MET A 1 -1.68 9.02 -16.66
CA MET A 1 -3.00 9.40 -16.10
C MET A 1 -2.81 9.64 -14.62
N ARG A 2 -3.53 10.61 -14.03
CA ARG A 2 -3.50 10.82 -12.58
C ARG A 2 -4.68 10.12 -11.92
N LEU A 3 -4.39 9.09 -11.15
CA LEU A 3 -5.36 8.17 -10.60
C LEU A 3 -5.49 8.36 -9.09
N LEU A 4 -6.72 8.44 -8.59
CA LEU A 4 -7.02 8.32 -7.16
C LEU A 4 -7.46 6.90 -6.85
N ILE A 5 -6.90 6.29 -5.80
CA ILE A 5 -7.37 4.99 -5.31
C ILE A 5 -7.68 5.10 -3.82
N SER A 6 -8.83 4.58 -3.41
CA SER A 6 -9.23 4.50 -2.01
C SER A 6 -10.02 3.24 -1.69
N TRP A 7 -10.19 2.91 -0.44
CA TRP A 7 -11.19 1.94 0.00
C TRP A 7 -12.56 2.58 0.15
N GLY A 8 -13.61 1.84 -0.14
CA GLY A 8 -14.97 2.17 0.31
C GLY A 8 -15.09 1.84 1.80
N ALA A 9 -15.34 2.85 2.63
CA ALA A 9 -15.45 2.70 4.07
C ALA A 9 -16.89 2.38 4.45
N LEU A 10 -17.22 1.10 4.61
CA LEU A 10 -18.58 0.60 4.84
C LEU A 10 -19.26 1.17 6.11
N THR A 11 -18.49 1.72 7.04
CA THR A 11 -19.02 2.33 8.28
C THR A 11 -19.10 3.84 8.24
N SER A 12 -18.19 4.53 7.53
CA SER A 12 -18.13 5.99 7.51
C SER A 12 -18.67 6.62 6.22
N ASP A 13 -18.61 5.88 5.09
CA ASP A 13 -19.25 6.32 3.84
C ASP A 13 -20.76 6.02 3.79
N PHE A 14 -21.29 5.32 4.81
CA PHE A 14 -22.70 4.97 4.89
C PHE A 14 -23.28 5.30 6.26
N GLU A 15 -24.54 5.71 6.26
CA GLU A 15 -25.35 5.94 7.44
C GLU A 15 -26.76 5.38 7.16
N ASN A 16 -27.27 4.49 8.00
CA ASN A 16 -28.56 3.84 7.81
C ASN A 16 -28.76 3.20 6.41
N SER A 17 -27.71 2.57 5.88
CA SER A 17 -27.65 1.97 4.54
C SER A 17 -27.71 2.95 3.37
N GLU A 18 -27.72 4.25 3.61
CA GLU A 18 -27.61 5.30 2.61
C GLU A 18 -26.20 5.89 2.58
N VAL A 19 -25.82 6.50 1.45
CA VAL A 19 -24.50 7.12 1.30
C VAL A 19 -24.42 8.36 2.18
N ASN A 20 -23.43 8.35 3.07
CA ASN A 20 -23.15 9.47 3.96
C ASN A 20 -22.39 10.58 3.21
N LYS A 21 -23.04 11.71 2.98
CA LYS A 21 -22.39 12.88 2.33
C LYS A 21 -21.34 13.58 3.21
N ALA A 22 -21.23 13.21 4.48
CA ALA A 22 -20.14 13.58 5.37
C ALA A 22 -19.04 12.51 5.43
N GLY A 23 -19.19 11.41 4.68
CA GLY A 23 -18.20 10.34 4.58
C GLY A 23 -16.91 10.77 3.86
N PRO A 24 -15.79 10.08 4.12
CA PRO A 24 -14.48 10.48 3.64
C PRO A 24 -14.39 10.54 2.11
N ASN A 25 -14.93 9.55 1.40
CA ASN A 25 -14.89 9.53 -0.06
C ASN A 25 -15.75 10.65 -0.67
N TYR A 26 -16.95 10.91 -0.13
CA TYR A 26 -17.81 11.98 -0.62
C TYR A 26 -17.18 13.37 -0.39
N LEU A 27 -16.63 13.60 0.81
CA LEU A 27 -15.95 14.87 1.14
C LEU A 27 -14.69 15.08 0.29
N TYR A 28 -13.98 14.01 -0.06
CA TYR A 28 -12.84 14.12 -0.97
C TYR A 28 -13.28 14.65 -2.33
N HIS A 29 -14.34 14.09 -2.93
CA HIS A 29 -14.90 14.60 -4.18
C HIS A 29 -15.38 16.04 -4.09
N LYS A 30 -16.00 16.40 -2.98
CA LYS A 30 -16.56 17.75 -2.77
C LYS A 30 -15.49 18.83 -2.65
N HIS A 31 -14.31 18.51 -2.11
CA HIS A 31 -13.34 19.54 -1.72
C HIS A 31 -11.96 19.41 -2.41
N PHE A 32 -11.57 18.24 -2.89
CA PHE A 32 -10.17 17.98 -3.26
C PHE A 32 -9.98 17.26 -4.60
N PHE A 33 -11.02 16.69 -5.19
CA PHE A 33 -10.87 15.87 -6.39
C PHE A 33 -10.34 16.68 -7.57
N SER A 34 -9.21 16.23 -8.13
CA SER A 34 -8.54 16.82 -9.30
C SER A 34 -7.83 15.74 -10.14
N HIS A 35 -8.40 14.53 -10.20
CA HIS A 35 -7.85 13.35 -10.83
C HIS A 35 -8.61 13.03 -12.11
N ASP A 36 -7.95 12.30 -13.03
CA ASP A 36 -8.60 11.79 -14.24
C ASP A 36 -9.63 10.70 -13.91
N LYS A 37 -9.36 9.95 -12.81
CA LYS A 37 -10.21 8.83 -12.41
C LYS A 37 -10.05 8.51 -10.92
N HIS A 38 -11.13 8.08 -10.28
CA HIS A 38 -11.13 7.49 -8.94
C HIS A 38 -11.56 6.03 -8.98
N VAL A 39 -10.71 5.13 -8.49
CA VAL A 39 -11.03 3.72 -8.28
C VAL A 39 -11.29 3.49 -6.80
N ILE A 40 -12.54 3.16 -6.46
CA ILE A 40 -12.95 2.83 -5.08
C ILE A 40 -12.92 1.32 -4.93
N LEU A 41 -12.05 0.82 -4.05
CA LEU A 41 -11.91 -0.60 -3.77
C LEU A 41 -12.98 -1.05 -2.79
N SER A 42 -13.77 -2.05 -3.16
CA SER A 42 -14.67 -2.72 -2.24
C SER A 42 -13.97 -3.91 -1.60
N SER A 43 -13.97 -3.98 -0.27
CA SER A 43 -13.49 -5.17 0.45
C SER A 43 -14.43 -6.37 0.31
N ALA A 44 -15.70 -6.11 -0.03
CA ALA A 44 -16.74 -7.09 -0.15
C ALA A 44 -16.63 -7.92 -1.44
N LYS A 45 -17.49 -8.93 -1.54
CA LYS A 45 -17.77 -9.68 -2.78
C LYS A 45 -18.66 -8.84 -3.70
N SER A 46 -18.75 -9.26 -4.97
CA SER A 46 -19.54 -8.54 -5.99
C SER A 46 -21.06 -8.56 -5.76
N ASP A 47 -21.55 -9.34 -4.80
CA ASP A 47 -22.95 -9.32 -4.36
C ASP A 47 -23.28 -8.18 -3.38
N ASP A 48 -22.27 -7.54 -2.78
CA ASP A 48 -22.45 -6.39 -1.92
C ASP A 48 -22.40 -5.07 -2.72
N THR A 49 -23.54 -4.53 -3.03
CA THR A 49 -23.69 -3.36 -3.89
C THR A 49 -23.44 -2.01 -3.19
N ARG A 50 -23.03 -1.99 -1.91
CA ARG A 50 -22.84 -0.72 -1.17
C ARG A 50 -21.82 0.20 -1.82
N THR A 51 -20.65 -0.32 -2.22
CA THR A 51 -19.64 0.51 -2.87
C THR A 51 -20.11 1.02 -4.24
N GLU A 52 -20.91 0.24 -4.98
CA GLU A 52 -21.55 0.72 -6.22
C GLU A 52 -22.56 1.84 -5.95
N LYS A 53 -23.33 1.75 -4.87
CA LYS A 53 -24.23 2.86 -4.47
C LYS A 53 -23.44 4.14 -4.23
N LEU A 54 -22.29 4.06 -3.55
CA LEU A 54 -21.40 5.20 -3.35
C LEU A 54 -20.93 5.78 -4.69
N VAL A 55 -20.41 4.95 -5.59
CA VAL A 55 -19.97 5.35 -6.93
C VAL A 55 -21.11 6.03 -7.72
N ASN A 56 -22.31 5.47 -7.67
CA ASN A 56 -23.47 6.03 -8.37
C ASN A 56 -23.88 7.40 -7.81
N VAL A 57 -23.82 7.59 -6.50
CA VAL A 57 -24.09 8.91 -5.86
C VAL A 57 -23.00 9.91 -6.25
N LEU A 58 -21.72 9.51 -6.26
CA LEU A 58 -20.63 10.38 -6.68
C LEU A 58 -20.77 10.81 -8.13
N LYS A 59 -21.06 9.89 -9.05
CA LYS A 59 -21.32 10.20 -10.47
C LYS A 59 -22.53 11.13 -10.68
N ARG A 60 -23.58 10.96 -9.87
CA ARG A 60 -24.77 11.81 -9.95
C ARG A 60 -24.50 13.24 -9.46
N ASP A 61 -23.82 13.36 -8.32
CA ASP A 61 -23.61 14.63 -7.63
C ASP A 61 -22.38 15.39 -8.22
N PHE A 62 -21.42 14.69 -8.84
CA PHE A 62 -20.20 15.23 -9.44
C PHE A 62 -20.03 14.68 -10.88
N LYS A 63 -20.77 15.23 -11.84
CA LYS A 63 -20.91 14.68 -13.20
C LYS A 63 -19.60 14.56 -13.97
N ASP A 64 -18.64 15.44 -13.69
CA ASP A 64 -17.34 15.46 -14.39
C ASP A 64 -16.28 14.57 -13.69
N HIS A 65 -16.63 13.92 -12.58
CA HIS A 65 -15.73 13.05 -11.85
C HIS A 65 -15.89 11.59 -12.32
N ASN A 66 -14.88 11.08 -13.01
CA ASN A 66 -14.84 9.68 -13.41
C ASN A 66 -14.55 8.78 -12.20
N THR A 67 -15.51 7.96 -11.82
CA THR A 67 -15.42 7.10 -10.63
C THR A 67 -15.86 5.68 -10.96
N GLU A 68 -15.13 4.68 -10.48
CA GLU A 68 -15.51 3.27 -10.63
C GLU A 68 -15.29 2.48 -9.34
N CYS A 69 -15.93 1.32 -9.25
CA CYS A 69 -15.75 0.34 -8.16
C CYS A 69 -14.94 -0.83 -8.66
N GLU A 70 -13.98 -1.32 -7.85
CA GLU A 70 -13.31 -2.60 -8.07
C GLU A 70 -13.46 -3.48 -6.82
N TYR A 71 -13.97 -4.72 -7.03
CA TYR A 71 -14.19 -5.69 -5.96
C TYR A 71 -12.93 -6.47 -5.64
N MET A 72 -12.48 -6.40 -4.40
CA MET A 72 -11.25 -7.03 -3.93
C MET A 72 -11.48 -8.40 -3.30
N ASN A 73 -12.72 -8.71 -2.91
CA ASN A 73 -13.08 -9.97 -2.28
C ASN A 73 -12.14 -10.33 -1.12
N VAL A 74 -12.01 -9.44 -0.14
CA VAL A 74 -11.16 -9.61 1.03
C VAL A 74 -11.82 -10.58 1.99
N GLY A 75 -11.11 -11.64 2.38
CA GLY A 75 -11.62 -12.65 3.32
C GLY A 75 -11.64 -12.13 4.75
N ASP A 76 -10.59 -11.41 5.16
CA ASP A 76 -10.48 -10.78 6.46
C ASP A 76 -9.96 -9.35 6.34
N VAL A 77 -10.79 -8.37 6.72
CA VAL A 77 -10.48 -6.94 6.62
C VAL A 77 -9.45 -6.43 7.64
N ILE A 78 -8.94 -7.32 8.51
CA ILE A 78 -7.83 -7.05 9.42
C ILE A 78 -6.55 -7.82 9.07
N ASP A 79 -6.59 -8.72 8.10
CA ASP A 79 -5.40 -9.42 7.60
C ASP A 79 -4.60 -8.51 6.65
N VAL A 80 -3.54 -7.90 7.19
CA VAL A 80 -2.65 -7.00 6.43
C VAL A 80 -1.99 -7.70 5.25
N ARG A 81 -1.64 -9.01 5.37
CA ARG A 81 -0.96 -9.76 4.30
C ARG A 81 -1.90 -9.97 3.11
N GLU A 82 -3.12 -10.44 3.36
CA GLU A 82 -4.12 -10.62 2.31
C GLU A 82 -4.41 -9.30 1.61
N ILE A 83 -4.67 -8.23 2.39
CA ILE A 83 -4.99 -6.90 1.87
C ILE A 83 -3.83 -6.37 1.02
N LYS A 84 -2.58 -6.45 1.52
CA LYS A 84 -1.37 -6.02 0.81
C LYS A 84 -1.26 -6.71 -0.56
N THR A 85 -1.37 -8.04 -0.60
CA THR A 85 -1.29 -8.81 -1.87
C THR A 85 -2.33 -8.35 -2.89
N LYS A 86 -3.54 -8.04 -2.43
CA LYS A 86 -4.61 -7.54 -3.31
C LYS A 86 -4.32 -6.12 -3.81
N ILE A 87 -3.82 -5.24 -2.94
CA ILE A 87 -3.39 -3.88 -3.30
C ILE A 87 -2.25 -3.94 -4.33
N GLU A 88 -1.23 -4.77 -4.12
CA GLU A 88 -0.11 -4.92 -5.06
C GLU A 88 -0.58 -5.28 -6.47
N ARG A 89 -1.58 -6.16 -6.58
CA ARG A 89 -2.19 -6.53 -7.87
C ARG A 89 -2.84 -5.33 -8.55
N ILE A 90 -3.56 -4.50 -7.81
CA ILE A 90 -4.21 -3.30 -8.38
C ILE A 90 -3.17 -2.27 -8.78
N LEU A 91 -2.21 -1.97 -7.91
CA LEU A 91 -1.16 -1.00 -8.21
C LEU A 91 -0.31 -1.45 -9.41
N GLY A 92 -0.04 -2.76 -9.54
CA GLY A 92 0.66 -3.32 -10.68
C GLY A 92 -0.05 -3.10 -12.02
N LYS A 93 -1.39 -3.09 -12.05
CA LYS A 93 -2.17 -2.76 -13.27
C LYS A 93 -2.00 -1.30 -13.71
N HIS A 94 -1.65 -0.42 -12.77
CA HIS A 94 -1.54 1.02 -12.95
C HIS A 94 -0.10 1.53 -12.78
N ALA A 95 0.90 0.66 -12.95
CA ALA A 95 2.31 0.99 -12.68
C ALA A 95 2.87 2.14 -13.52
N SER A 96 2.26 2.46 -14.66
CA SER A 96 2.63 3.61 -15.52
C SER A 96 1.93 4.91 -15.17
N ASP A 97 0.98 4.89 -14.24
CA ASP A 97 0.19 6.05 -13.85
C ASP A 97 0.82 6.78 -12.66
N GLU A 98 0.46 8.04 -12.46
CA GLU A 98 0.68 8.76 -11.19
C GLU A 98 -0.49 8.41 -10.26
N ILE A 99 -0.20 7.82 -9.11
CA ILE A 99 -1.24 7.26 -8.23
C ILE A 99 -1.25 8.00 -6.89
N ASP A 100 -2.37 8.61 -6.59
CA ASP A 100 -2.65 9.18 -5.28
C ASP A 100 -3.50 8.18 -4.47
N LEU A 101 -2.95 7.73 -3.34
CA LEU A 101 -3.57 6.77 -2.43
C LEU A 101 -4.26 7.53 -1.29
N PHE A 102 -5.60 7.52 -1.27
CA PHE A 102 -6.37 8.14 -0.21
C PHE A 102 -6.60 7.13 0.92
N ILE A 103 -5.86 7.29 2.02
CA ILE A 103 -5.79 6.31 3.10
C ILE A 103 -6.76 6.51 4.25
N SER A 104 -7.50 7.63 4.29
CA SER A 104 -8.45 7.90 5.38
C SER A 104 -9.59 6.88 5.48
N PRO A 105 -10.19 6.39 4.37
CA PRO A 105 -11.21 5.37 4.46
C PRO A 105 -10.60 3.96 4.62
N GLY A 106 -11.36 3.08 5.24
CA GLY A 106 -10.99 1.68 5.46
C GLY A 106 -10.56 1.37 6.89
N THR A 107 -10.13 0.14 7.11
CA THR A 107 -9.65 -0.35 8.41
C THR A 107 -8.19 0.09 8.67
N PRO A 108 -7.72 0.06 9.91
CA PRO A 108 -6.29 0.28 10.21
C PRO A 108 -5.36 -0.66 9.43
N ALA A 109 -5.76 -1.93 9.22
CA ALA A 109 -5.00 -2.89 8.43
C ALA A 109 -4.87 -2.46 6.96
N MET A 110 -5.92 -1.88 6.38
CA MET A 110 -5.89 -1.31 5.02
C MET A 110 -4.95 -0.12 4.93
N GLN A 111 -4.92 0.74 5.95
CA GLN A 111 -4.01 1.88 6.02
C GLN A 111 -2.54 1.43 6.09
N VAL A 112 -2.25 0.42 6.92
CA VAL A 112 -0.92 -0.19 7.01
C VAL A 112 -0.52 -0.83 5.67
N ALA A 113 -1.42 -1.54 5.02
CA ALA A 113 -1.15 -2.15 3.72
C ALA A 113 -0.85 -1.11 2.63
N TRP A 114 -1.57 0.03 2.60
CA TRP A 114 -1.25 1.15 1.71
C TRP A 114 0.16 1.69 1.94
N TYR A 115 0.51 1.91 3.21
CA TYR A 115 1.83 2.39 3.60
C TYR A 115 2.93 1.42 3.14
N LEU A 116 2.75 0.12 3.38
CA LEU A 116 3.71 -0.89 2.95
C LEU A 116 3.87 -0.90 1.43
N CYS A 117 2.78 -0.91 0.66
CA CYS A 117 2.86 -0.90 -0.80
C CYS A 117 3.56 0.37 -1.32
N HIS A 118 3.22 1.55 -0.78
CA HIS A 118 3.86 2.82 -1.14
C HIS A 118 5.38 2.78 -0.95
N THR A 119 5.85 2.19 0.16
CA THR A 119 7.28 2.19 0.49
C THR A 119 8.07 1.07 -0.20
N THR A 120 7.42 -0.02 -0.62
CA THR A 120 8.14 -1.21 -1.11
C THR A 120 8.04 -1.46 -2.61
N MET A 121 7.00 -0.94 -3.28
CA MET A 121 6.78 -1.27 -4.70
C MET A 121 7.57 -0.40 -5.69
N GLY A 122 8.15 0.71 -5.25
CA GLY A 122 8.90 1.61 -6.13
C GLY A 122 8.04 2.29 -7.22
N LEU A 123 6.73 2.36 -7.04
CA LEU A 123 5.81 3.01 -7.96
C LEU A 123 5.68 4.51 -7.67
N ASN A 124 5.26 5.29 -8.67
CA ASN A 124 4.99 6.72 -8.50
C ASN A 124 3.67 6.92 -7.75
N THR A 125 3.73 6.80 -6.43
CA THR A 125 2.57 6.92 -5.54
C THR A 125 2.74 8.05 -4.54
N ASN A 126 1.63 8.69 -4.15
CA ASN A 126 1.57 9.62 -3.02
C ASN A 126 0.51 9.13 -2.03
N LEU A 127 0.75 9.36 -0.74
CA LEU A 127 -0.23 9.07 0.31
C LEU A 127 -0.95 10.34 0.75
N PHE A 128 -2.28 10.29 0.82
CA PHE A 128 -3.11 11.38 1.31
C PHE A 128 -4.08 10.92 2.39
N GLN A 129 -4.26 11.76 3.39
CA GLN A 129 -5.30 11.60 4.39
C GLN A 129 -6.06 12.90 4.57
N THR A 130 -7.29 12.81 5.07
CA THR A 130 -8.08 13.99 5.41
C THR A 130 -8.17 14.17 6.92
N ARG A 131 -8.13 15.44 7.35
CA ARG A 131 -8.46 15.86 8.70
C ARG A 131 -9.86 16.45 8.67
N PRO A 132 -10.81 15.93 9.49
CA PRO A 132 -12.15 16.51 9.59
C PRO A 132 -12.13 18.01 9.93
N ALA A 133 -13.09 18.77 9.44
CA ALA A 133 -13.17 20.24 9.62
C ALA A 133 -13.04 20.67 11.08
N LYS A 134 -13.68 19.93 12.01
CA LYS A 134 -13.60 20.23 13.46
C LYS A 134 -12.17 20.26 14.03
N PHE A 135 -11.21 19.58 13.38
CA PHE A 135 -9.81 19.51 13.78
C PHE A 135 -8.86 20.23 12.79
N ALA A 136 -9.40 20.76 11.69
CA ALA A 136 -8.62 21.51 10.70
C ALA A 136 -8.30 22.92 11.20
N LYS A 137 -7.28 23.54 10.59
CA LYS A 137 -6.94 24.94 10.87
C LYS A 137 -8.11 25.87 10.51
N ASP A 138 -8.70 25.67 9.34
CA ASP A 138 -9.95 26.29 8.92
C ASP A 138 -11.11 25.33 9.25
N LYS A 139 -11.86 25.64 10.29
CA LYS A 139 -12.98 24.81 10.77
C LYS A 139 -14.19 24.75 9.82
N SER A 140 -14.16 25.49 8.71
CA SER A 140 -15.25 25.51 7.72
C SER A 140 -15.21 24.34 6.75
N LYS A 141 -14.03 23.71 6.55
CA LYS A 141 -13.80 22.62 5.60
C LYS A 141 -12.77 21.61 6.11
N PRO A 142 -12.82 20.35 5.63
CA PRO A 142 -11.75 19.39 5.90
C PRO A 142 -10.42 19.86 5.30
N GLU A 143 -9.32 19.31 5.80
CA GLU A 143 -7.96 19.56 5.33
C GLU A 143 -7.41 18.30 4.69
N LEU A 144 -6.82 18.43 3.49
CA LEU A 144 -6.09 17.34 2.82
C LEU A 144 -4.62 17.42 3.23
N ILE A 145 -4.07 16.32 3.71
CA ILE A 145 -2.70 16.23 4.20
C ILE A 145 -1.97 15.17 3.37
N LYS A 146 -0.89 15.55 2.70
CA LYS A 146 0.06 14.61 2.13
C LYS A 146 0.85 13.98 3.27
N VAL A 147 0.93 12.66 3.28
CA VAL A 147 1.71 11.90 4.26
C VAL A 147 3.09 11.70 3.67
N ASP A 148 4.06 12.45 4.17
CA ASP A 148 5.46 12.26 3.78
C ASP A 148 6.05 11.09 4.57
N VAL A 149 6.58 10.13 3.85
CA VAL A 149 7.24 8.96 4.41
C VAL A 149 8.72 9.03 4.07
N GLU A 150 9.55 9.18 5.07
CA GLU A 150 11.00 9.06 4.89
C GLU A 150 11.34 7.58 4.70
N THR A 151 11.48 7.16 3.45
CA THR A 151 11.83 5.77 3.08
C THR A 151 13.21 5.35 3.62
N SER A 152 14.10 6.30 3.88
CA SER A 152 15.42 6.05 4.46
C SER A 152 15.41 5.52 5.89
N SER A 153 14.30 5.67 6.62
CA SER A 153 14.16 5.21 8.01
C SER A 153 13.60 3.78 8.14
N LEU A 154 13.19 3.17 7.02
CA LEU A 154 12.72 1.79 7.05
C LEU A 154 13.91 0.82 6.98
N PRO A 155 14.02 -0.15 7.92
CA PRO A 155 15.05 -1.18 7.82
C PRO A 155 14.77 -2.07 6.60
N VAL A 156 15.46 -1.81 5.51
CA VAL A 156 15.36 -2.55 4.24
C VAL A 156 15.57 -4.06 4.46
N THR A 157 16.38 -4.43 5.45
CA THR A 157 16.64 -5.81 5.87
C THR A 157 15.39 -6.57 6.31
N ALA A 158 14.45 -5.93 7.00
CA ALA A 158 13.22 -6.59 7.45
C ALA A 158 12.26 -6.93 6.29
N ILE A 159 12.34 -6.19 5.19
CA ILE A 159 11.48 -6.36 4.01
C ILE A 159 12.04 -7.48 3.11
N LEU A 160 13.36 -7.56 2.97
CA LEU A 160 14.02 -8.60 2.19
C LEU A 160 13.86 -10.00 2.80
N HIS A 161 13.83 -10.13 4.14
CA HIS A 161 13.58 -11.41 4.80
C HIS A 161 12.15 -11.95 4.61
N GLN A 162 11.14 -11.10 4.42
CA GLN A 162 9.76 -11.57 4.20
C GLN A 162 9.53 -12.11 2.77
N SER A 163 10.19 -11.56 1.77
CA SER A 163 10.10 -12.06 0.40
C SER A 163 10.88 -13.38 0.16
N SER A 164 11.85 -13.69 1.03
CA SER A 164 12.65 -14.92 0.93
C SER A 164 12.04 -16.13 1.66
N MET A 165 11.01 -15.93 2.50
CA MET A 165 10.35 -17.05 3.20
C MET A 165 9.23 -17.73 2.39
N GLU A 166 8.78 -17.16 1.26
CA GLU A 166 7.70 -17.72 0.43
C GLU A 166 8.17 -18.55 -0.78
N SER A 167 9.47 -18.66 -1.01
CA SER A 167 10.02 -19.55 -2.03
C SER A 167 10.91 -20.65 -1.40
N SER A 168 10.27 -21.66 -0.82
CA SER A 168 10.91 -22.94 -0.59
C SER A 168 11.13 -23.62 -1.95
N ASP A 169 12.39 -23.85 -2.30
CA ASP A 169 12.92 -24.65 -3.41
C ASP A 169 13.56 -23.93 -4.60
N GLU A 170 14.17 -22.76 -4.45
CA GLU A 170 15.17 -22.32 -5.42
C GLU A 170 16.33 -21.60 -4.73
N LYS A 171 17.56 -21.93 -5.17
CA LYS A 171 18.83 -21.38 -4.70
C LYS A 171 18.72 -19.86 -4.51
N THR A 172 18.81 -19.39 -3.28
CA THR A 172 18.85 -17.96 -2.95
C THR A 172 20.09 -17.34 -3.61
N ASP A 173 19.86 -16.66 -4.72
CA ASP A 173 20.87 -15.83 -5.37
C ASP A 173 21.03 -14.55 -4.51
N TYR A 174 21.93 -14.61 -3.53
CA TYR A 174 22.37 -13.41 -2.83
C TYR A 174 23.01 -12.48 -3.86
N GLN A 175 22.58 -11.22 -3.92
CA GLN A 175 23.25 -10.22 -4.75
C GLN A 175 24.66 -9.96 -4.21
N ILE A 176 25.61 -10.76 -4.66
CA ILE A 176 27.02 -10.64 -4.31
C ILE A 176 27.59 -9.49 -5.12
N THR A 177 27.83 -8.34 -4.49
CA THR A 177 28.51 -7.21 -5.14
C THR A 177 29.94 -7.59 -5.52
N GLY A 178 30.49 -6.98 -6.57
CA GLY A 178 31.83 -7.31 -7.07
C GLY A 178 32.93 -7.23 -6.02
N SER A 179 32.78 -6.40 -4.99
CA SER A 179 33.74 -6.24 -3.89
C SER A 179 33.71 -7.39 -2.88
N ILE A 180 32.57 -8.04 -2.67
CA ILE A 180 32.42 -9.12 -1.68
C ILE A 180 32.52 -10.53 -2.32
N LYS A 181 32.42 -10.64 -3.64
CA LYS A 181 32.48 -11.88 -4.38
C LYS A 181 33.70 -12.74 -4.04
N PRO A 182 34.93 -12.20 -3.94
CA PRO A 182 36.12 -13.02 -3.59
C PRO A 182 36.04 -13.63 -2.19
N VAL A 183 35.33 -12.96 -1.27
CA VAL A 183 35.13 -13.45 0.11
C VAL A 183 34.16 -14.64 0.11
N TYR A 184 33.06 -14.56 -0.65
CA TYR A 184 32.14 -15.68 -0.80
C TYR A 184 32.77 -16.89 -1.48
N GLU A 185 33.54 -16.71 -2.58
CA GLU A 185 34.26 -17.79 -3.25
C GLU A 185 35.28 -18.48 -2.34
N LYS A 186 35.91 -17.71 -1.45
CA LYS A 186 36.82 -18.28 -0.45
C LYS A 186 36.08 -19.04 0.64
N ALA A 187 34.93 -18.49 1.14
CA ALA A 187 34.08 -19.14 2.14
C ALA A 187 33.53 -20.48 1.59
N GLU A 188 33.07 -20.51 0.34
CA GLU A 188 32.56 -21.71 -0.32
C GLU A 188 33.62 -22.81 -0.44
N LYS A 189 34.85 -22.46 -0.82
CA LYS A 189 35.97 -23.40 -0.84
C LYS A 189 36.31 -23.98 0.53
N ILE A 190 36.25 -23.15 1.59
CA ILE A 190 36.51 -23.59 2.95
C ILE A 190 35.39 -24.49 3.47
N ALA A 191 34.13 -24.18 3.15
CA ALA A 191 32.98 -24.97 3.54
C ALA A 191 32.95 -26.40 2.95
N GLN A 192 33.77 -26.68 1.92
CA GLN A 192 33.92 -28.01 1.35
C GLN A 192 35.00 -28.87 2.08
N THR A 193 35.62 -28.30 3.12
CA THR A 193 36.71 -28.98 3.84
C THR A 193 36.23 -29.33 5.24
N ASP A 194 36.19 -30.61 5.57
CA ASP A 194 35.87 -31.10 6.91
C ASP A 194 37.01 -30.72 7.89
N ASP A 195 36.69 -30.53 9.16
CA ASP A 195 37.62 -30.25 10.27
C ASP A 195 38.32 -28.88 10.26
N VAL A 196 37.78 -27.87 9.59
CA VAL A 196 38.35 -26.51 9.64
C VAL A 196 37.41 -25.54 10.42
N THR A 197 37.98 -24.92 11.44
CA THR A 197 37.28 -23.84 12.16
C THR A 197 37.53 -22.52 11.44
N VAL A 198 36.46 -21.81 11.05
CA VAL A 198 36.53 -20.53 10.35
C VAL A 198 36.01 -19.41 11.22
N LEU A 199 36.81 -18.36 11.37
CA LEU A 199 36.39 -17.12 12.04
C LEU A 199 36.13 -16.06 10.98
N ILE A 200 34.86 -15.59 10.88
CA ILE A 200 34.44 -14.52 9.98
C ILE A 200 34.48 -13.20 10.75
N LEU A 201 35.33 -12.27 10.34
CA LEU A 201 35.47 -10.94 10.92
C LEU A 201 34.90 -9.89 9.98
N GLY A 202 34.19 -8.92 10.54
CA GLY A 202 33.63 -7.78 9.81
C GLY A 202 32.93 -6.81 10.75
N GLU A 203 32.64 -5.61 10.27
CA GLU A 203 31.91 -4.61 11.03
C GLU A 203 30.47 -5.05 11.34
N SER A 204 29.84 -4.42 12.36
CA SER A 204 28.44 -4.73 12.68
C SER A 204 27.53 -4.39 11.51
N GLY A 205 26.60 -5.30 11.16
CA GLY A 205 25.67 -5.13 10.04
C GLY A 205 26.18 -5.58 8.67
N THR A 206 27.33 -6.30 8.58
CA THR A 206 27.89 -6.78 7.31
C THR A 206 27.40 -8.17 6.89
N GLY A 207 26.31 -8.69 7.48
CA GLY A 207 25.69 -9.97 7.06
C GLY A 207 26.56 -11.20 7.31
N LYS A 208 27.13 -11.33 8.51
CA LYS A 208 27.98 -12.46 8.92
C LYS A 208 27.21 -13.69 9.41
N GLU A 209 25.90 -13.69 9.27
CA GLU A 209 25.02 -14.77 9.71
C GLU A 209 25.01 -15.97 8.76
#